data_6c894744129af2df9dd1a56965394101
#
_entry.id   6c894744129af2df9dd1a56965394101
#
_cell.length_a   1.000
_cell.length_b   1.000
_cell.length_c   1.000
_cell.angle_alpha   90.00
_cell.angle_beta   90.00
_cell.angle_gamma   90.00
#
_symmetry.space_group_name_H-M   'P 1'
#
loop_
_entity.id
_entity.type
_entity.pdbx_description
1 polymer ?
#
loop_
_entity_poly.entity_id
_entity_poly.type
_entity_poly.pdbx_seq_one_letter_code
_entity_poly.pdbx_strand_id
1 'polypeptide(L)'
;MEDTSRNTTEDTIHFRELKKMHDQVMEALPVKRRQIYELSFNHELSCPAIAGKLSLSPRTVECQLLLARKTVRTYLKNEFSKVG
;
A
#
# COMPACT_ATOMS: atom_id res chain seq x y z
N MET A 1 -8.60 18.75 -21.78
CA MET A 1 -8.71 17.63 -22.70
C MET A 1 -7.36 17.16 -23.13
N GLU A 2 -6.57 18.02 -23.74
CA GLU A 2 -5.21 17.61 -24.07
C GLU A 2 -4.47 17.23 -22.82
N ASP A 3 -4.78 17.94 -21.73
CA ASP A 3 -4.14 17.63 -20.46
C ASP A 3 -4.40 16.20 -20.04
N THR A 4 -5.61 15.74 -20.34
CA THR A 4 -5.97 14.37 -19.99
C THR A 4 -5.07 13.37 -20.71
N SER A 5 -4.85 13.60 -22.00
CA SER A 5 -4.03 12.72 -22.80
C SER A 5 -2.59 12.71 -22.29
N ARG A 6 -2.06 13.89 -22.04
CA ARG A 6 -0.70 14.03 -21.54
C ARG A 6 -0.56 13.47 -20.15
N ASN A 7 -1.56 13.72 -19.31
CA ASN A 7 -1.56 13.20 -17.96
C ASN A 7 -1.59 11.69 -17.94
N THR A 8 -2.29 11.09 -18.87
CA THR A 8 -2.35 9.64 -18.95
C THR A 8 -0.98 9.04 -19.15
N THR A 9 -0.19 9.64 -20.04
CA THR A 9 1.16 9.16 -20.28
C THR A 9 2.02 9.33 -19.03
N GLU A 10 1.95 10.49 -18.41
CA GLU A 10 2.71 10.75 -17.20
C GLU A 10 2.24 9.85 -16.06
N ASP A 11 0.94 9.62 -16.00
CA ASP A 11 0.38 8.74 -14.97
C ASP A 11 0.92 7.33 -15.12
N THR A 12 1.08 6.85 -16.34
CA THR A 12 1.62 5.53 -16.57
C THR A 12 3.04 5.40 -16.00
N ILE A 13 3.87 6.39 -16.26
CA ILE A 13 5.24 6.42 -15.75
C ILE A 13 5.22 6.52 -14.23
N HIS A 14 4.39 7.40 -13.70
CA HIS A 14 4.25 7.55 -12.27
C HIS A 14 3.77 6.27 -11.62
N PHE A 15 2.85 5.59 -12.28
CA PHE A 15 2.31 4.35 -11.74
C PHE A 15 3.41 3.30 -11.58
N ARG A 16 4.30 3.20 -12.56
CA ARG A 16 5.41 2.24 -12.47
C ARG A 16 6.33 2.56 -11.31
N GLU A 17 6.65 3.83 -11.12
CA GLU A 17 7.51 4.25 -10.02
C GLU A 17 6.83 4.04 -8.68
N LEU A 18 5.54 4.35 -8.62
CA LEU A 18 4.78 4.14 -7.40
C LEU A 18 4.72 2.67 -7.04
N LYS A 19 4.51 1.82 -8.03
CA LYS A 19 4.47 0.40 -7.79
C LYS A 19 5.81 -0.12 -7.30
N LYS A 20 6.90 0.38 -7.88
CA LYS A 20 8.23 -0.01 -7.47
C LYS A 20 8.49 0.41 -6.02
N MET A 21 8.14 1.64 -5.68
CA MET A 21 8.29 2.12 -4.31
C MET A 21 7.43 1.33 -3.35
N HIS A 22 6.20 1.03 -3.78
CA HIS A 22 5.28 0.24 -2.97
C HIS A 22 5.87 -1.14 -2.69
N ASP A 23 6.42 -1.78 -3.71
CA ASP A 23 7.01 -3.10 -3.55
C ASP A 23 8.20 -3.05 -2.59
N GLN A 24 8.99 -1.98 -2.66
CA GLN A 24 10.13 -1.82 -1.78
C GLN A 24 9.70 -1.66 -0.32
N VAL A 25 8.69 -0.86 -0.08
CA VAL A 25 8.22 -0.65 1.30
C VAL A 25 7.54 -1.91 1.81
N MET A 26 6.91 -2.68 0.94
CA MET A 26 6.29 -3.92 1.35
C MET A 26 7.32 -4.91 1.88
N GLU A 27 8.49 -4.93 1.27
CA GLU A 27 9.56 -5.80 1.73
C GLU A 27 10.09 -5.36 3.10
N ALA A 28 9.95 -4.08 3.42
CA ALA A 28 10.40 -3.56 4.71
C ALA A 28 9.42 -3.87 5.83
N LEU A 29 8.19 -4.24 5.50
CA LEU A 29 7.19 -4.55 6.51
C LEU A 29 7.43 -5.93 7.10
N PRO A 30 7.14 -6.12 8.40
CA PRO A 30 7.14 -7.46 8.97
C PRO A 30 6.22 -8.38 8.19
N VAL A 31 6.57 -9.67 8.14
CA VAL A 31 5.84 -10.62 7.30
C VAL A 31 4.34 -10.60 7.57
N LYS A 32 3.96 -10.62 8.84
CA LYS A 32 2.55 -10.64 9.20
C LYS A 32 1.83 -9.37 8.78
N ARG A 33 2.47 -8.23 8.99
CA ARG A 33 1.87 -6.94 8.62
C ARG A 33 1.73 -6.84 7.11
N ARG A 34 2.75 -7.28 6.39
CA ARG A 34 2.70 -7.29 4.93
C ARG A 34 1.58 -8.18 4.43
N GLN A 35 1.42 -9.35 5.05
CA GLN A 35 0.37 -10.28 4.67
C GLN A 35 -1.01 -9.65 4.81
N ILE A 36 -1.24 -8.99 5.93
CA ILE A 36 -2.52 -8.33 6.19
C ILE A 36 -2.75 -7.20 5.20
N TYR A 37 -1.72 -6.43 4.93
CA TYR A 37 -1.84 -5.32 3.99
C TYR A 37 -2.16 -5.81 2.59
N GLU A 38 -1.50 -6.89 2.16
CA GLU A 38 -1.73 -7.44 0.83
C GLU A 38 -3.15 -7.98 0.69
N LEU A 39 -3.66 -8.64 1.72
CA LEU A 39 -5.02 -9.14 1.67
C LEU A 39 -6.03 -8.00 1.58
N SER A 40 -5.75 -6.91 2.25
CA SER A 40 -6.64 -5.75 2.19
C SER A 40 -6.53 -5.03 0.86
N PHE A 41 -5.33 -4.85 0.37
CA PHE A 41 -5.09 -4.03 -0.82
C PHE A 41 -5.31 -4.81 -2.12
N ASN A 42 -4.73 -5.99 -2.22
CA ASN A 42 -4.78 -6.76 -3.46
C ASN A 42 -6.07 -7.57 -3.59
N HIS A 43 -6.57 -8.09 -2.49
CA HIS A 43 -7.75 -8.95 -2.50
C HIS A 43 -8.99 -8.23 -1.98
N GLU A 44 -8.85 -6.98 -1.57
CA GLU A 44 -9.96 -6.14 -1.13
C GLU A 44 -10.80 -6.80 -0.05
N LEU A 45 -10.17 -7.53 0.84
CA LEU A 45 -10.87 -8.16 1.95
C LEU A 45 -11.09 -7.19 3.08
N SER A 46 -12.22 -7.32 3.76
CA SER A 46 -12.51 -6.53 4.95
C SER A 46 -11.69 -7.03 6.12
N CYS A 47 -11.58 -6.19 7.16
CA CYS A 47 -10.85 -6.59 8.35
C CYS A 47 -11.40 -7.86 8.99
N PRO A 48 -12.73 -8.03 9.14
CA PRO A 48 -13.24 -9.29 9.64
C PRO A 48 -12.89 -10.48 8.77
N ALA A 49 -12.91 -10.31 7.44
CA ALA A 49 -12.56 -11.39 6.53
C ALA A 49 -11.10 -11.79 6.67
N ILE A 50 -10.22 -10.81 6.78
CA ILE A 50 -8.79 -11.07 6.98
C ILE A 50 -8.58 -11.76 8.32
N ALA A 51 -9.26 -11.29 9.34
CA ALA A 51 -9.14 -11.86 10.68
C ALA A 51 -9.52 -13.34 10.67
N GLY A 52 -10.61 -13.67 9.98
CA GLY A 52 -11.02 -15.06 9.88
C GLY A 52 -10.02 -15.91 9.13
N LYS A 53 -9.47 -15.34 8.05
CA LYS A 53 -8.51 -16.07 7.23
C LYS A 53 -7.20 -16.34 7.97
N LEU A 54 -6.77 -15.40 8.78
CA LEU A 54 -5.48 -15.52 9.48
C LEU A 54 -5.62 -15.93 10.93
N SER A 55 -6.83 -16.23 11.38
CA SER A 55 -7.09 -16.61 12.78
C SER A 55 -6.65 -15.53 13.75
N LEU A 56 -6.97 -14.28 13.42
CA LEU A 56 -6.66 -13.13 14.25
C LEU A 56 -7.97 -12.44 14.63
N SER A 57 -7.90 -11.55 15.63
CA SER A 57 -9.05 -10.74 15.94
C SER A 57 -9.15 -9.59 14.95
N PRO A 58 -10.38 -9.13 14.64
CA PRO A 58 -10.54 -7.99 13.73
C PRO A 58 -9.80 -6.75 14.23
N ARG A 59 -9.75 -6.55 15.54
CA ARG A 59 -9.05 -5.41 16.09
C ARG A 59 -7.55 -5.48 15.82
N THR A 60 -6.97 -6.66 15.92
CA THR A 60 -5.56 -6.85 15.59
C THR A 60 -5.32 -6.54 14.13
N VAL A 61 -6.20 -7.00 13.25
CA VAL A 61 -6.08 -6.71 11.82
C VAL A 61 -6.15 -5.21 11.56
N GLU A 62 -7.09 -4.53 12.21
CA GLU A 62 -7.22 -3.08 12.03
C GLU A 62 -5.96 -2.35 12.48
N CYS A 63 -5.41 -2.74 13.61
CA CYS A 63 -4.18 -2.12 14.10
C CYS A 63 -3.02 -2.35 13.17
N GLN A 64 -2.83 -3.58 12.71
CA GLN A 64 -1.73 -3.90 11.80
C GLN A 64 -1.90 -3.17 10.47
N LEU A 65 -3.14 -3.10 9.99
CA LEU A 65 -3.41 -2.43 8.73
C LEU A 65 -3.14 -0.93 8.84
N LEU A 66 -3.52 -0.34 9.95
CA LEU A 66 -3.26 1.09 10.19
C LEU A 66 -1.76 1.38 10.20
N LEU A 67 -1.00 0.54 10.88
CA LEU A 67 0.45 0.70 10.94
C LEU A 67 1.08 0.52 9.56
N ALA A 68 0.60 -0.46 8.79
CA ALA A 68 1.10 -0.69 7.45
C ALA A 68 0.85 0.51 6.56
N ARG A 69 -0.37 1.03 6.59
CA ARG A 69 -0.73 2.20 5.79
C ARG A 69 0.10 3.41 6.17
N LYS A 70 0.34 3.58 7.45
CA LYS A 70 1.15 4.71 7.91
C LYS A 70 2.58 4.58 7.40
N THR A 71 3.15 3.39 7.46
CA THR A 71 4.50 3.16 6.97
C THR A 71 4.59 3.41 5.47
N VAL A 72 3.63 2.91 4.70
CA VAL A 72 3.63 3.11 3.26
C VAL A 72 3.51 4.59 2.94
N ARG A 73 2.60 5.29 3.59
CA ARG A 73 2.39 6.70 3.35
C ARG A 73 3.65 7.51 3.65
N THR A 74 4.29 7.23 4.76
CA THR A 74 5.50 7.94 5.15
C THR A 74 6.62 7.68 4.16
N TYR A 75 6.77 6.44 3.73
CA TYR A 75 7.80 6.08 2.77
C TYR A 75 7.59 6.83 1.45
N LEU A 76 6.38 6.81 0.92
CA LEU A 76 6.09 7.48 -0.34
C LEU A 76 6.28 8.98 -0.22
N LYS A 77 5.88 9.56 0.89
CA LYS A 77 6.03 10.99 1.11
C LYS A 77 7.52 11.38 1.11
N ASN A 78 8.34 10.58 1.76
CA ASN A 78 9.77 10.86 1.80
C ASN A 78 10.41 10.74 0.43
N GLU A 79 10.01 9.74 -0.35
CA GLU A 79 10.56 9.57 -1.68
C GLU A 79 10.17 10.71 -2.60
N PHE A 80 8.92 11.16 -2.52
CA PHE A 80 8.49 12.28 -3.31
C PHE A 80 9.20 13.57 -2.91
N SER A 81 9.47 13.72 -1.64
CA SER A 81 10.21 14.90 -1.17
C SER A 81 11.61 14.95 -1.75
N LYS A 82 12.24 13.80 -1.88
CA LYS A 82 13.58 13.72 -2.46
C LYS A 82 13.55 14.12 -3.93
N VAL A 83 12.51 13.72 -4.63
CA VAL A 83 12.40 14.04 -6.05
C VAL A 83 12.13 15.52 -6.26
N GLY A 84 11.30 16.09 -5.39
CA GLY A 84 10.97 17.50 -5.48
C GLY A 84 12.12 18.36 -5.10
#